data_a2e908f70c259fab01b4887efc40a893
#
_entry.id   a2e908f70c259fab01b4887efc40a893
#
_cell.length_a   1.000
_cell.length_b   1.000
_cell.length_c   1.000
_cell.angle_alpha   90.00
_cell.angle_beta   90.00
_cell.angle_gamma   90.00
#
_symmetry.space_group_name_H-M   'P 1'
#
loop_
_entity.id
_entity.type
_entity.pdbx_description
1 polymer ?
#
loop_
_entity_poly.entity_id
_entity_poly.type
_entity_poly.pdbx_seq_one_letter_code
_entity_poly.pdbx_strand_id
1 'polypeptide(L)'
;MNEQETAVDESESESSGNKKRNLWPLMPVALLGLVITAQVVLVSNALKDGGAAVEEDYYKKAVNWDAHMEQERKNQALGWQLKFDVKPTTGGQVDLHVMVLDKQGALISDADVDVVAFPNAKSDHRFKQPLAREGGTYVVRMPVARSGLWEFRFEVVRGNDRFTRVERRDVLSAVGCTNCKATGPALGMLLAH
;
A
#
# COMPACT_ATOMS: atom_id res chain seq x y z
N MET A 1 -12.41 99.47 42.88
CA MET A 1 -13.75 98.98 42.38
C MET A 1 -13.67 98.98 40.89
N ASN A 2 -13.24 97.94 40.30
CA ASN A 2 -13.67 97.51 38.95
C ASN A 2 -12.90 96.25 38.63
N GLU A 3 -13.63 95.23 38.62
CA GLU A 3 -13.19 93.89 38.19
C GLU A 3 -13.04 93.95 36.65
N GLN A 4 -11.92 93.42 36.18
CA GLN A 4 -11.78 93.14 34.74
C GLN A 4 -11.51 91.63 34.62
N GLU A 5 -12.56 91.00 34.16
CA GLU A 5 -12.64 89.63 33.76
C GLU A 5 -11.86 89.45 32.47
N THR A 6 -10.83 88.69 32.53
CA THR A 6 -10.05 88.27 31.32
C THR A 6 -10.52 86.89 30.88
N ALA A 7 -11.20 86.86 29.74
CA ALA A 7 -11.56 85.68 29.02
C ALA A 7 -10.28 84.93 28.52
N VAL A 8 -10.13 83.71 28.96
CA VAL A 8 -9.10 82.82 28.45
C VAL A 8 -9.68 82.06 27.26
N ASP A 9 -9.10 82.29 26.10
CA ASP A 9 -9.37 81.59 24.85
C ASP A 9 -8.68 80.22 24.94
N GLU A 10 -9.48 79.13 25.13
CA GLU A 10 -9.05 77.75 25.02
C GLU A 10 -9.10 77.29 23.57
N SER A 11 -8.03 77.44 22.87
CA SER A 11 -7.83 76.81 21.58
C SER A 11 -7.64 75.30 21.77
N GLU A 12 -8.70 74.51 21.62
CA GLU A 12 -8.62 73.05 21.50
C GLU A 12 -7.85 72.69 20.23
N SER A 13 -6.61 72.29 20.41
CA SER A 13 -5.85 71.62 19.36
C SER A 13 -6.35 70.16 19.26
N GLU A 14 -7.22 69.87 18.31
CA GLU A 14 -7.53 68.51 17.92
C GLU A 14 -6.26 67.81 17.42
N SER A 15 -5.60 67.06 18.31
CA SER A 15 -4.59 66.10 17.97
C SER A 15 -5.24 64.89 17.32
N SER A 16 -5.29 64.89 15.99
CA SER A 16 -5.62 63.72 15.18
C SER A 16 -4.60 62.61 15.44
N GLY A 17 -4.74 61.91 16.58
CA GLY A 17 -3.99 60.74 16.91
C GLY A 17 -4.29 59.60 15.95
N ASN A 18 -3.40 59.34 15.01
CA ASN A 18 -3.35 58.13 14.22
C ASN A 18 -3.31 56.91 15.15
N LYS A 19 -4.50 56.37 15.50
CA LYS A 19 -4.70 55.23 16.38
C LYS A 19 -4.11 53.97 15.69
N LYS A 20 -2.81 53.74 15.84
CA LYS A 20 -2.17 52.50 15.37
C LYS A 20 -2.97 51.33 15.94
N ARG A 21 -3.69 50.69 15.07
CA ARG A 21 -4.49 49.47 15.42
C ARG A 21 -3.53 48.45 15.99
N ASN A 22 -3.64 48.17 17.28
CA ASN A 22 -2.80 47.24 18.00
C ASN A 22 -3.22 45.82 17.54
N LEU A 23 -2.52 45.29 16.54
CA LEU A 23 -2.80 43.94 15.94
C LEU A 23 -2.29 42.81 16.83
N TRP A 24 -1.69 43.15 17.98
CA TRP A 24 -1.11 42.16 18.87
C TRP A 24 -2.11 41.09 19.37
N PRO A 25 -3.38 41.39 19.70
CA PRO A 25 -4.36 40.38 20.10
C PRO A 25 -4.80 39.47 18.94
N LEU A 26 -4.51 39.80 17.68
CA LEU A 26 -4.79 38.93 16.52
C LEU A 26 -3.72 37.86 16.31
N MET A 27 -2.53 38.02 16.91
CA MET A 27 -1.42 37.09 16.75
C MET A 27 -1.76 35.65 17.22
N PRO A 28 -2.34 35.42 18.42
CA PRO A 28 -2.72 34.08 18.87
C PRO A 28 -3.81 33.48 17.99
N VAL A 29 -4.73 34.27 17.46
CA VAL A 29 -5.80 33.80 16.54
C VAL A 29 -5.19 33.37 15.20
N ALA A 30 -4.24 34.13 14.68
CA ALA A 30 -3.52 33.79 13.45
C ALA A 30 -2.70 32.48 13.62
N LEU A 31 -2.02 32.34 14.77
CA LEU A 31 -1.27 31.13 15.10
C LEU A 31 -2.19 29.89 15.19
N LEU A 32 -3.33 30.04 15.87
CA LEU A 32 -4.31 28.97 15.98
C LEU A 32 -4.86 28.56 14.59
N GLY A 33 -5.17 29.55 13.75
CA GLY A 33 -5.61 29.32 12.37
C GLY A 33 -4.56 28.56 11.53
N LEU A 34 -3.29 28.91 11.70
CA LEU A 34 -2.17 28.21 11.03
C LEU A 34 -2.11 26.73 11.46
N VAL A 35 -2.21 26.46 12.76
CA VAL A 35 -2.17 25.09 13.30
C VAL A 35 -3.34 24.27 12.78
N ILE A 36 -4.54 24.82 12.81
CA ILE A 36 -5.75 24.13 12.29
C ILE A 36 -5.59 23.83 10.80
N THR A 37 -5.10 24.79 10.02
CA THR A 37 -4.89 24.59 8.58
C THR A 37 -3.86 23.51 8.31
N ALA A 38 -2.75 23.49 9.04
CA ALA A 38 -1.76 22.43 8.93
C ALA A 38 -2.33 21.04 9.25
N GLN A 39 -3.15 20.93 10.29
CA GLN A 39 -3.80 19.67 10.66
C GLN A 39 -4.79 19.19 9.58
N VAL A 40 -5.59 20.08 9.01
CA VAL A 40 -6.53 19.74 7.92
C VAL A 40 -5.76 19.24 6.70
N VAL A 41 -4.63 19.88 6.34
CA VAL A 41 -3.77 19.41 5.23
C VAL A 41 -3.19 18.04 5.50
N LEU A 42 -2.69 17.79 6.72
CA LEU A 42 -2.15 16.49 7.12
C LEU A 42 -3.21 15.38 7.06
N VAL A 43 -4.39 15.63 7.63
CA VAL A 43 -5.51 14.67 7.61
C VAL A 43 -5.99 14.42 6.18
N SER A 44 -6.11 15.47 5.36
CA SER A 44 -6.51 15.33 3.96
C SER A 44 -5.53 14.50 3.14
N ASN A 45 -4.22 14.66 3.39
CA ASN A 45 -3.21 13.83 2.74
C ASN A 45 -3.23 12.38 3.26
N ALA A 46 -3.43 12.19 4.56
CA ALA A 46 -3.56 10.86 5.14
C ALA A 46 -4.79 10.10 4.59
N LEU A 47 -5.91 10.80 4.40
CA LEU A 47 -7.12 10.22 3.81
C LEU A 47 -6.98 9.93 2.32
N LYS A 48 -6.24 10.76 1.57
CA LYS A 48 -5.94 10.51 0.14
C LYS A 48 -5.00 9.31 -0.06
N ASP A 49 -4.12 9.06 0.89
CA ASP A 49 -3.26 7.88 0.87
C ASP A 49 -4.03 6.57 1.17
N GLY A 50 -5.36 6.67 1.39
CA GLY A 50 -6.24 5.55 1.71
C GLY A 50 -5.69 4.80 2.91
N GLY A 51 -6.00 5.23 4.11
CA GLY A 51 -5.50 4.61 5.36
C GLY A 51 -5.48 3.09 5.32
N ALA A 52 -4.87 2.44 6.27
CA ALA A 52 -4.84 0.97 6.38
C ALA A 52 -6.28 0.43 6.27
N ALA A 53 -6.69 0.07 5.05
CA ALA A 53 -8.00 -0.53 4.83
C ALA A 53 -7.97 -1.91 5.50
N VAL A 54 -8.77 -2.09 6.51
CA VAL A 54 -8.99 -3.40 7.12
C VAL A 54 -9.53 -4.32 6.03
N GLU A 55 -8.94 -5.48 5.88
CA GLU A 55 -9.39 -6.47 4.91
C GLU A 55 -10.87 -6.79 5.16
N GLU A 56 -11.76 -6.50 4.21
CA GLU A 56 -13.21 -6.75 4.33
C GLU A 56 -13.55 -8.23 4.62
N ASP A 57 -12.66 -9.13 4.23
CA ASP A 57 -12.86 -10.57 4.42
C ASP A 57 -12.42 -11.10 5.78
N TYR A 58 -11.87 -10.27 6.68
CA TYR A 58 -11.39 -10.74 7.98
C TYR A 58 -12.53 -11.33 8.82
N TYR A 59 -13.67 -10.64 8.87
CA TYR A 59 -14.85 -11.13 9.59
C TYR A 59 -15.46 -12.37 8.92
N LYS A 60 -15.52 -12.38 7.59
CA LYS A 60 -15.98 -13.55 6.82
C LYS A 60 -15.06 -14.76 7.02
N LYS A 61 -13.76 -14.56 7.14
CA LYS A 61 -12.79 -15.63 7.47
C LYS A 61 -13.05 -16.23 8.84
N ALA A 62 -13.35 -15.39 9.84
CA ALA A 62 -13.66 -15.86 11.19
C ALA A 62 -14.95 -16.69 11.22
N VAL A 63 -15.96 -16.29 10.46
CA VAL A 63 -17.26 -17.02 10.35
C VAL A 63 -17.11 -18.31 9.54
N ASN A 64 -16.24 -18.34 8.55
CA ASN A 64 -16.02 -19.52 7.67
C ASN A 64 -14.83 -20.38 8.10
N TRP A 65 -14.50 -20.37 9.40
CA TRP A 65 -13.37 -21.12 9.93
C TRP A 65 -13.39 -22.60 9.58
N ASP A 66 -14.55 -23.24 9.68
CA ASP A 66 -14.71 -24.67 9.39
C ASP A 66 -14.40 -24.97 7.91
N ALA A 67 -14.91 -24.14 7.00
CA ALA A 67 -14.62 -24.28 5.57
C ALA A 67 -13.13 -24.07 5.27
N HIS A 68 -12.48 -23.14 5.98
CA HIS A 68 -11.04 -22.92 5.86
C HIS A 68 -10.23 -24.12 6.34
N MET A 69 -10.60 -24.70 7.48
CA MET A 69 -9.95 -25.90 8.03
C MET A 69 -10.15 -27.12 7.14
N GLU A 70 -11.33 -27.24 6.53
CA GLU A 70 -11.58 -28.33 5.56
C GLU A 70 -10.72 -28.18 4.30
N GLN A 71 -10.59 -26.95 3.78
CA GLN A 71 -9.72 -26.69 2.64
C GLN A 71 -8.26 -26.98 2.96
N GLU A 72 -7.80 -26.63 4.16
CA GLU A 72 -6.43 -26.90 4.60
C GLU A 72 -6.16 -28.40 4.72
N ARG A 73 -7.12 -29.20 5.20
CA ARG A 73 -7.01 -30.67 5.18
C ARG A 73 -6.90 -31.22 3.75
N LYS A 74 -7.69 -30.67 2.82
CA LYS A 74 -7.60 -31.04 1.39
C LYS A 74 -6.24 -30.69 0.80
N ASN A 75 -5.71 -29.48 1.10
CA ASN A 75 -4.37 -29.06 0.68
C ASN A 75 -3.29 -30.05 1.17
N GLN A 76 -3.37 -30.46 2.45
CA GLN A 76 -2.44 -31.42 3.04
C GLN A 76 -2.57 -32.80 2.41
N ALA A 77 -3.78 -33.28 2.14
CA ALA A 77 -4.03 -34.57 1.51
C ALA A 77 -3.49 -34.63 0.07
N LEU A 78 -3.63 -33.54 -0.70
CA LEU A 78 -3.08 -33.42 -2.05
C LEU A 78 -1.55 -33.38 -2.03
N GLY A 79 -0.96 -32.77 -1.00
CA GLY A 79 0.49 -32.66 -0.86
C GLY A 79 1.16 -31.86 -1.97
N TRP A 80 0.39 -31.02 -2.69
CA TRP A 80 0.95 -30.19 -3.75
C TRP A 80 1.83 -29.10 -3.17
N GLN A 81 2.84 -28.74 -3.92
CA GLN A 81 3.78 -27.67 -3.58
C GLN A 81 3.71 -26.56 -4.63
N LEU A 82 3.62 -25.35 -4.18
CA LEU A 82 3.63 -24.17 -5.05
C LEU A 82 4.94 -23.43 -4.82
N LYS A 83 5.69 -23.21 -5.90
CA LYS A 83 6.88 -22.36 -5.92
C LYS A 83 6.63 -21.21 -6.86
N PHE A 84 6.99 -20.00 -6.46
CA PHE A 84 6.83 -18.84 -7.32
C PHE A 84 8.02 -17.90 -7.22
N ASP A 85 8.23 -17.16 -8.29
CA ASP A 85 9.23 -16.11 -8.41
C ASP A 85 8.63 -14.85 -8.98
N VAL A 86 9.09 -13.71 -8.50
CA VAL A 86 8.60 -12.38 -8.91
C VAL A 86 9.75 -11.67 -9.59
N LYS A 87 9.65 -11.47 -10.90
CA LYS A 87 10.67 -10.81 -11.71
C LYS A 87 10.26 -9.38 -12.03
N PRO A 88 11.02 -8.38 -11.57
CA PRO A 88 10.73 -7.00 -11.92
C PRO A 88 10.91 -6.80 -13.44
N THR A 89 9.94 -6.09 -14.03
CA THR A 89 9.93 -5.72 -15.45
C THR A 89 9.92 -4.19 -15.58
N THR A 90 10.23 -3.68 -16.74
CA THR A 90 10.19 -2.23 -17.01
C THR A 90 8.78 -1.66 -16.83
N GLY A 91 8.68 -0.38 -16.39
CA GLY A 91 7.39 0.31 -16.29
C GLY A 91 6.59 0.00 -15.03
N GLY A 92 7.24 -0.42 -13.93
CA GLY A 92 6.54 -0.67 -12.67
C GLY A 92 5.66 -1.93 -12.68
N GLN A 93 5.99 -2.87 -13.55
CA GLN A 93 5.34 -4.18 -13.65
C GLN A 93 6.27 -5.27 -13.13
N VAL A 94 5.67 -6.40 -12.77
CA VAL A 94 6.40 -7.62 -12.44
C VAL A 94 5.78 -8.80 -13.18
N ASP A 95 6.63 -9.73 -13.60
CA ASP A 95 6.22 -11.02 -14.12
C ASP A 95 6.27 -12.04 -12.97
N LEU A 96 5.13 -12.61 -12.66
CA LEU A 96 4.96 -13.64 -11.65
C LEU A 96 5.04 -15.01 -12.35
N HIS A 97 6.03 -15.81 -12.01
CA HIS A 97 6.21 -17.16 -12.50
C HIS A 97 5.86 -18.16 -11.40
N VAL A 98 4.92 -19.03 -11.65
CA VAL A 98 4.42 -20.01 -10.68
C VAL A 98 4.62 -21.41 -11.23
N MET A 99 5.21 -22.29 -10.41
CA MET A 99 5.32 -23.71 -10.67
C MET A 99 4.52 -24.48 -9.61
N VAL A 100 3.69 -25.37 -10.06
CA VAL A 100 2.93 -26.28 -9.19
C VAL A 100 3.49 -27.67 -9.34
N LEU A 101 3.83 -28.28 -8.22
CA LEU A 101 4.39 -29.63 -8.13
C LEU A 101 3.42 -30.54 -7.40
N ASP A 102 3.31 -31.78 -7.83
CA ASP A 102 2.56 -32.79 -7.10
C ASP A 102 3.35 -33.32 -5.88
N LYS A 103 2.77 -34.28 -5.18
CA LYS A 103 3.37 -34.93 -4.02
C LYS A 103 4.68 -35.66 -4.35
N GLN A 104 4.89 -36.07 -5.58
CA GLN A 104 6.08 -36.75 -6.09
C GLN A 104 7.12 -35.78 -6.62
N GLY A 105 6.80 -34.47 -6.68
CA GLY A 105 7.67 -33.45 -7.22
C GLY A 105 7.57 -33.29 -8.74
N ALA A 106 6.60 -33.95 -9.39
CA ALA A 106 6.34 -33.76 -10.81
C ALA A 106 5.57 -32.46 -11.06
N LEU A 107 5.85 -31.80 -12.19
CA LEU A 107 5.18 -30.58 -12.59
C LEU A 107 3.72 -30.84 -12.98
N ILE A 108 2.82 -30.07 -12.39
CA ILE A 108 1.41 -30.02 -12.79
C ILE A 108 1.27 -28.91 -13.82
N SER A 109 1.08 -29.27 -15.09
CA SER A 109 0.95 -28.33 -16.20
C SER A 109 -0.46 -28.22 -16.76
N ASP A 110 -1.39 -29.00 -16.21
CA ASP A 110 -2.78 -29.15 -16.68
C ASP A 110 -3.82 -28.56 -15.72
N ALA A 111 -3.38 -27.76 -14.74
CA ALA A 111 -4.26 -27.08 -13.79
C ALA A 111 -4.62 -25.65 -14.26
N ASP A 112 -5.70 -25.11 -13.75
CA ASP A 112 -6.03 -23.69 -13.84
C ASP A 112 -5.53 -23.00 -12.57
N VAL A 113 -4.80 -21.91 -12.73
CA VAL A 113 -4.16 -21.19 -11.63
C VAL A 113 -4.63 -19.75 -11.63
N ASP A 114 -5.25 -19.34 -10.54
CA ASP A 114 -5.64 -17.97 -10.28
C ASP A 114 -4.76 -17.35 -9.19
N VAL A 115 -4.50 -16.06 -9.30
CA VAL A 115 -3.82 -15.30 -8.25
C VAL A 115 -4.62 -14.07 -7.86
N VAL A 116 -4.68 -13.84 -6.56
CA VAL A 116 -5.10 -12.56 -5.98
C VAL A 116 -3.89 -11.98 -5.25
N ALA A 117 -3.40 -10.83 -5.72
CA ALA A 117 -2.25 -10.16 -5.13
C ALA A 117 -2.64 -8.75 -4.67
N PHE A 118 -2.17 -8.36 -3.50
CA PHE A 118 -2.38 -7.02 -2.96
C PHE A 118 -1.27 -6.63 -1.99
N PRO A 119 -0.94 -5.31 -1.92
CA PRO A 119 0.01 -4.83 -0.93
C PRO A 119 -0.59 -4.91 0.48
N ASN A 120 0.19 -5.38 1.45
CA ASN A 120 -0.29 -5.58 2.83
C ASN A 120 -0.78 -4.27 3.49
N ALA A 121 -0.24 -3.12 3.06
CA ALA A 121 -0.65 -1.80 3.56
C ALA A 121 -1.99 -1.30 3.00
N LYS A 122 -2.47 -1.84 1.87
CA LYS A 122 -3.70 -1.41 1.17
C LYS A 122 -4.38 -2.62 0.54
N SER A 123 -5.27 -3.25 1.28
CA SER A 123 -6.00 -4.44 0.82
C SER A 123 -7.15 -4.15 -0.16
N ASP A 124 -7.48 -2.88 -0.40
CA ASP A 124 -8.48 -2.41 -1.37
C ASP A 124 -7.99 -2.50 -2.82
N HIS A 125 -6.69 -2.41 -3.06
CA HIS A 125 -6.08 -2.55 -4.39
C HIS A 125 -5.73 -4.00 -4.69
N ARG A 126 -6.74 -4.82 -4.99
CA ARG A 126 -6.57 -6.23 -5.31
C ARG A 126 -6.41 -6.44 -6.80
N PHE A 127 -5.33 -7.10 -7.17
CA PHE A 127 -5.13 -7.63 -8.51
C PHE A 127 -5.61 -9.08 -8.52
N LYS A 128 -6.58 -9.41 -9.37
CA LYS A 128 -7.09 -10.78 -9.54
C LYS A 128 -7.07 -11.15 -11.01
N GLN A 129 -6.29 -12.16 -11.36
CA GLN A 129 -6.22 -12.67 -12.74
C GLN A 129 -5.85 -14.15 -12.79
N PRO A 130 -6.30 -14.88 -13.83
CA PRO A 130 -5.79 -16.20 -14.16
C PRO A 130 -4.36 -16.09 -14.71
N LEU A 131 -3.57 -17.14 -14.48
CA LEU A 131 -2.23 -17.26 -15.00
C LEU A 131 -2.24 -17.98 -16.35
N ALA A 132 -1.49 -17.46 -17.32
CA ALA A 132 -1.28 -18.13 -18.59
C ALA A 132 -0.29 -19.28 -18.42
N ARG A 133 -0.49 -20.36 -19.17
CA ARG A 133 0.43 -21.51 -19.18
C ARG A 133 1.54 -21.28 -20.17
N GLU A 134 2.78 -21.36 -19.69
CA GLU A 134 3.98 -21.25 -20.52
C GLU A 134 5.00 -22.34 -20.16
N GLY A 135 5.16 -23.34 -21.02
CA GLY A 135 6.22 -24.36 -20.89
C GLY A 135 6.25 -25.11 -19.56
N GLY A 136 5.09 -25.40 -18.93
CA GLY A 136 4.98 -26.04 -17.62
C GLY A 136 5.02 -25.10 -16.43
N THR A 137 5.14 -23.80 -16.66
CA THR A 137 5.07 -22.73 -15.68
C THR A 137 3.82 -21.91 -15.95
N TYR A 138 3.25 -21.31 -14.92
CA TYR A 138 2.13 -20.40 -15.02
C TYR A 138 2.65 -18.97 -14.85
N VAL A 139 2.28 -18.07 -15.77
CA VAL A 139 2.84 -16.71 -15.79
C VAL A 139 1.71 -15.69 -15.84
N VAL A 140 1.89 -14.59 -15.10
CA VAL A 140 1.02 -13.41 -15.22
C VAL A 140 1.83 -12.15 -15.00
N ARG A 141 1.52 -11.12 -15.79
CA ARG A 141 2.09 -9.78 -15.61
C ARG A 141 1.14 -8.92 -14.80
N MET A 142 1.67 -8.29 -13.75
CA MET A 142 0.88 -7.46 -12.86
C MET A 142 1.55 -6.11 -12.58
N PRO A 143 0.76 -5.03 -12.43
CA PRO A 143 1.30 -3.74 -12.04
C PRO A 143 1.67 -3.74 -10.55
N VAL A 144 2.85 -3.23 -10.24
CA VAL A 144 3.32 -3.02 -8.87
C VAL A 144 3.57 -1.53 -8.66
N ALA A 145 2.58 -0.86 -8.12
CA ALA A 145 2.64 0.58 -7.90
C ALA A 145 3.66 0.98 -6.81
N ARG A 146 3.93 0.08 -5.86
CA ARG A 146 4.83 0.35 -4.72
C ARG A 146 5.63 -0.89 -4.36
N SER A 147 6.89 -0.69 -4.00
CA SER A 147 7.70 -1.72 -3.34
C SER A 147 7.18 -1.98 -1.92
N GLY A 148 7.38 -3.18 -1.43
CA GLY A 148 7.03 -3.57 -0.07
C GLY A 148 6.44 -4.97 0.03
N LEU A 149 5.87 -5.28 1.19
CA LEU A 149 5.30 -6.59 1.48
C LEU A 149 3.96 -6.76 0.76
N TRP A 150 3.89 -7.75 -0.11
CA TRP A 150 2.70 -8.16 -0.84
C TRP A 150 2.22 -9.51 -0.36
N GLU A 151 0.91 -9.69 -0.32
CA GLU A 151 0.26 -10.97 -0.09
C GLU A 151 -0.26 -11.52 -1.42
N PHE A 152 0.14 -12.76 -1.70
CA PHE A 152 -0.26 -13.53 -2.87
C PHE A 152 -1.12 -14.69 -2.42
N ARG A 153 -2.33 -14.77 -2.93
CA ARG A 153 -3.27 -15.87 -2.71
C ARG A 153 -3.43 -16.62 -4.00
N PHE A 154 -2.95 -17.85 -4.01
CA PHE A 154 -3.07 -18.74 -5.15
C PHE A 154 -4.22 -19.70 -4.95
N GLU A 155 -4.93 -19.93 -6.03
CA GLU A 155 -5.95 -20.97 -6.15
C GLU A 155 -5.59 -21.82 -7.37
N VAL A 156 -5.41 -23.10 -7.18
CA VAL A 156 -5.05 -24.07 -8.21
C VAL A 156 -6.17 -25.08 -8.30
N VAL A 157 -6.76 -25.24 -9.49
CA VAL A 157 -7.85 -26.17 -9.75
C VAL A 157 -7.40 -27.15 -10.83
N ARG A 158 -7.50 -28.44 -10.52
CA ARG A 158 -7.21 -29.54 -11.46
C ARG A 158 -8.32 -30.58 -11.36
N GLY A 159 -9.20 -30.60 -12.35
CA GLY A 159 -10.37 -31.47 -12.29
C GLY A 159 -11.26 -31.14 -11.09
N ASN A 160 -11.40 -32.07 -10.15
CA ASN A 160 -12.17 -31.86 -8.91
C ASN A 160 -11.32 -31.41 -7.72
N ASP A 161 -10.01 -31.37 -7.88
CA ASP A 161 -9.09 -31.00 -6.83
C ASP A 161 -8.86 -29.49 -6.81
N ARG A 162 -8.97 -28.91 -5.62
CA ARG A 162 -8.74 -27.50 -5.37
C ARG A 162 -7.68 -27.34 -4.30
N PHE A 163 -6.59 -26.67 -4.65
CA PHE A 163 -5.48 -26.34 -3.75
C PHE A 163 -5.38 -24.83 -3.59
N THR A 164 -5.19 -24.37 -2.37
CA THR A 164 -5.03 -22.95 -2.07
C THR A 164 -3.75 -22.70 -1.29
N ARG A 165 -3.05 -21.63 -1.61
CA ARG A 165 -1.84 -21.23 -0.90
C ARG A 165 -1.78 -19.72 -0.73
N VAL A 166 -1.40 -19.28 0.47
CA VAL A 166 -1.16 -17.87 0.78
C VAL A 166 0.31 -17.69 1.10
N GLU A 167 0.95 -16.78 0.38
CA GLU A 167 2.36 -16.46 0.57
C GLU A 167 2.55 -14.95 0.64
N ARG A 168 3.50 -14.51 1.48
CA ARG A 168 3.89 -13.12 1.59
C ARG A 168 5.32 -12.94 1.12
N ARG A 169 5.54 -11.96 0.26
CA ARG A 169 6.86 -11.69 -0.29
C ARG A 169 7.08 -10.18 -0.45
N ASP A 170 8.30 -9.75 -0.18
CA ASP A 170 8.70 -8.40 -0.53
C ASP A 170 8.88 -8.30 -2.04
N VAL A 171 8.19 -7.33 -2.63
CA VAL A 171 8.25 -7.03 -4.06
C VAL A 171 8.94 -5.69 -4.25
N LEU A 172 10.01 -5.68 -5.03
CA LEU A 172 10.70 -4.48 -5.42
C LEU A 172 10.07 -3.93 -6.69
N SER A 173 9.52 -2.72 -6.62
CA SER A 173 9.06 -2.01 -7.81
C SER A 173 10.26 -1.46 -8.58
N ALA A 174 10.33 -1.73 -9.88
CA ALA A 174 11.35 -1.14 -10.77
C ALA A 174 11.17 0.37 -10.98
N VAL A 175 10.17 1.00 -10.36
CA VAL A 175 9.99 2.45 -10.36
C VAL A 175 11.04 3.08 -9.44
N GLY A 176 12.20 3.39 -10.00
CA GLY A 176 13.31 4.05 -9.27
C GLY A 176 14.66 3.35 -9.38
N CYS A 177 14.74 2.16 -9.94
CA CYS A 177 16.02 1.52 -10.20
C CYS A 177 16.55 1.87 -11.58
N THR A 178 17.23 3.00 -11.70
CA THR A 178 18.00 3.34 -12.92
C THR A 178 19.25 2.46 -13.08
N ASN A 179 19.54 1.54 -12.14
CA ASN A 179 20.77 0.72 -12.19
C ASN A 179 20.65 -0.63 -11.44
N CYS A 180 19.49 -1.29 -11.46
CA CYS A 180 19.40 -2.67 -10.95
C CYS A 180 20.05 -3.63 -11.93
N LYS A 181 21.36 -3.82 -11.81
CA LYS A 181 22.06 -4.97 -12.35
C LYS A 181 21.46 -6.20 -11.66
N ALA A 182 20.88 -7.11 -12.44
CA ALA A 182 20.40 -8.39 -11.94
C ALA A 182 21.57 -9.18 -11.35
N THR A 183 21.71 -9.09 -10.02
CA THR A 183 22.63 -9.95 -9.27
C THR A 183 21.86 -11.25 -8.97
N GLY A 184 21.77 -12.10 -9.98
CA GLY A 184 21.41 -13.50 -9.76
C GLY A 184 22.51 -14.14 -8.92
N PRO A 185 22.18 -15.02 -7.95
CA PRO A 185 23.21 -15.83 -7.29
C PRO A 185 23.88 -16.69 -8.36
N ALA A 186 25.17 -16.46 -8.56
CA ALA A 186 26.02 -17.34 -9.35
C ALA A 186 25.94 -18.73 -8.71
N LEU A 187 25.28 -19.65 -9.41
CA LEU A 187 25.31 -21.07 -9.08
C LEU A 187 26.74 -21.54 -9.30
N GLY A 188 27.52 -21.57 -8.22
CA GLY A 188 28.87 -22.10 -8.23
C GLY A 188 28.85 -23.53 -8.75
N MET A 189 29.39 -23.67 -9.92
CA MET A 189 29.76 -24.90 -10.58
C MET A 189 30.85 -25.56 -9.72
N LEU A 190 30.47 -26.54 -8.89
CA LEU A 190 31.44 -27.50 -8.30
C LEU A 190 31.52 -28.68 -9.26
N LEU A 191 32.51 -28.62 -10.16
CA LEU A 191 33.02 -29.76 -10.88
C LEU A 191 34.00 -30.50 -9.97
N ALA A 192 33.70 -31.73 -9.78
CA ALA A 192 34.46 -32.99 -9.68
C ALA A 192 35.97 -32.96 -9.39
N HIS A 193 36.34 -33.78 -8.45
CA HIS A 193 37.35 -34.85 -8.67
C HIS A 193 36.97 -36.04 -7.83
#